data_50d998f217e2f1a044d4792863cf4a5c
#
_entry.id   50d998f217e2f1a044d4792863cf4a5c
#
_cell.length_a   1.000
_cell.length_b   1.000
_cell.length_c   1.000
_cell.angle_alpha   90.00
_cell.angle_beta   90.00
_cell.angle_gamma   90.00
#
_symmetry.space_group_name_H-M   'P 1'
#
loop_
_entity.id
_entity.type
_entity.pdbx_description
1 polymer ?
#
loop_
_entity_poly.entity_id
_entity_poly.type
_entity_poly.pdbx_seq_one_letter_code
_entity_poly.pdbx_strand_id
1 'polypeptide(L)'
;YTKKYNNVNLFVGDCGEKWVPDGTSFDLSTKQLEYGLTILCKGGSMITKSFVNISDEFLILLSECFECFEHVYIYKSYMNFWSQEIYICCKNFKGKRTFTNKINKIVLEQYIDISKKVITIANTYKTFFVYCSFDIDKLYNNKERINKIINNLLYKWLDTNIKPLIKFNN
;
A
#
# COMPACT_ATOMS: atom_id res chain seq x y z
N TYR A 1 14.87 4.58 -25.02
CA TYR A 1 16.18 4.48 -24.28
C TYR A 1 15.94 3.74 -22.98
N THR A 2 15.90 2.39 -23.02
CA THR A 2 15.92 1.57 -21.82
C THR A 2 17.37 1.24 -21.46
N LYS A 3 18.04 2.12 -20.70
CA LYS A 3 19.21 1.69 -19.94
C LYS A 3 18.73 0.61 -18.99
N LYS A 4 19.17 -0.61 -19.21
CA LYS A 4 18.88 -1.75 -18.33
C LYS A 4 19.66 -1.53 -17.02
N TYR A 5 19.04 -0.88 -16.03
CA TYR A 5 19.61 -0.79 -14.70
C TYR A 5 19.40 -2.13 -14.03
N ASN A 6 20.49 -2.84 -13.78
CA ASN A 6 20.50 -4.04 -12.96
C ASN A 6 21.27 -3.70 -11.68
N ASN A 7 20.91 -4.33 -10.57
CA ASN A 7 21.61 -4.21 -9.29
C ASN A 7 21.46 -2.83 -8.60
N VAL A 8 20.24 -2.34 -8.46
CA VAL A 8 19.97 -1.15 -7.65
C VAL A 8 19.73 -1.51 -6.18
N ASN A 9 20.20 -0.66 -5.28
CA ASN A 9 20.00 -0.84 -3.83
C ASN A 9 18.61 -0.36 -3.36
N LEU A 10 18.03 0.59 -4.09
CA LEU A 10 16.71 1.13 -3.78
C LEU A 10 15.93 1.34 -5.08
N PHE A 11 14.73 0.80 -5.11
CA PHE A 11 13.74 1.10 -6.13
C PHE A 11 12.58 1.88 -5.51
N VAL A 12 12.21 3.00 -6.11
CA VAL A 12 11.04 3.78 -5.73
C VAL A 12 10.11 3.88 -6.93
N GLY A 13 8.97 3.24 -6.84
CA GLY A 13 7.91 3.28 -7.83
C GLY A 13 6.76 4.17 -7.34
N ASP A 14 6.76 5.44 -7.74
CA ASP A 14 5.71 6.42 -7.39
C ASP A 14 4.97 6.90 -8.64
N CYS A 15 4.92 6.08 -9.68
CA CYS A 15 4.11 6.39 -10.84
C CYS A 15 2.63 6.34 -10.45
N GLY A 16 1.91 7.39 -10.72
CA GLY A 16 0.48 7.48 -10.54
C GLY A 16 -0.16 7.98 -11.83
N GLU A 17 -1.08 7.22 -12.37
CA GLU A 17 -2.04 7.76 -13.32
C GLU A 17 -3.20 8.39 -12.56
N LYS A 18 -3.89 9.33 -13.21
CA LYS A 18 -5.14 9.85 -12.68
C LYS A 18 -6.07 8.65 -12.46
N TRP A 19 -6.54 8.48 -11.24
CA TRP A 19 -7.45 7.38 -10.93
C TRP A 19 -8.63 7.38 -11.90
N VAL A 20 -8.77 6.33 -12.67
CA VAL A 20 -9.89 6.11 -13.58
C VAL A 20 -10.65 4.88 -13.11
N PRO A 21 -11.99 4.92 -13.11
CA PRO A 21 -12.82 3.81 -12.61
C PRO A 21 -12.69 2.51 -13.40
N ASP A 22 -12.05 2.54 -14.58
CA ASP A 22 -11.87 1.38 -15.47
C ASP A 22 -10.80 0.37 -15.05
N GLY A 23 -10.07 0.64 -13.96
CA GLY A 23 -9.08 -0.28 -13.41
C GLY A 23 -7.66 -0.15 -13.98
N THR A 24 -7.40 0.73 -14.96
CA THR A 24 -6.05 0.88 -15.56
C THR A 24 -4.98 1.31 -14.56
N SER A 25 -5.37 2.05 -13.51
CA SER A 25 -4.47 2.45 -12.42
C SER A 25 -3.88 1.25 -11.64
N PHE A 26 -4.56 0.10 -11.65
CA PHE A 26 -4.08 -1.10 -10.96
C PHE A 26 -2.98 -1.82 -11.73
N ASP A 27 -3.04 -1.79 -13.06
CA ASP A 27 -2.04 -2.41 -13.92
C ASP A 27 -0.66 -1.75 -13.73
N LEU A 28 -0.62 -0.41 -13.63
CA LEU A 28 0.63 0.32 -13.39
C LEU A 28 1.26 -0.04 -12.04
N SER A 29 0.46 -0.17 -10.98
CA SER A 29 0.94 -0.58 -9.66
C SER A 29 1.55 -1.98 -9.68
N THR A 30 0.89 -2.90 -10.36
CA THR A 30 1.35 -4.28 -10.56
C THR A 30 2.67 -4.32 -11.32
N LYS A 31 2.79 -3.58 -12.42
CA LYS A 31 4.02 -3.45 -13.21
C LYS A 31 5.18 -2.83 -12.45
N GLN A 32 4.92 -1.86 -11.58
CA GLN A 32 5.96 -1.28 -10.73
C GLN A 32 6.53 -2.31 -9.75
N LEU A 33 5.68 -3.12 -9.09
CA LEU A 33 6.14 -4.21 -8.23
C LEU A 33 7.00 -5.21 -9.00
N GLU A 34 6.51 -5.66 -10.14
CA GLU A 34 7.21 -6.62 -10.99
C GLU A 34 8.57 -6.08 -11.44
N TYR A 35 8.62 -4.83 -11.91
CA TYR A 35 9.87 -4.21 -12.35
C TYR A 35 10.86 -4.07 -11.20
N GLY A 36 10.43 -3.62 -10.03
CA GLY A 36 11.28 -3.52 -8.84
C GLY A 36 11.94 -4.86 -8.50
N LEU A 37 11.18 -5.95 -8.52
CA LEU A 37 11.70 -7.30 -8.27
C LEU A 37 12.77 -7.74 -9.28
N THR A 38 12.76 -7.19 -10.50
CA THR A 38 13.73 -7.60 -11.55
C THR A 38 15.06 -6.87 -11.49
N ILE A 39 15.10 -5.66 -10.88
CA ILE A 39 16.30 -4.81 -10.93
C ILE A 39 17.05 -4.70 -9.62
N LEU A 40 16.47 -5.14 -8.50
CA LEU A 40 17.09 -5.06 -7.18
C LEU A 40 18.30 -5.99 -7.04
N CYS A 41 19.35 -5.48 -6.38
CA CYS A 41 20.44 -6.32 -5.91
C CYS A 41 20.06 -7.00 -4.56
N LYS A 42 20.82 -8.05 -4.19
CA LYS A 42 20.68 -8.66 -2.86
C LYS A 42 20.89 -7.61 -1.76
N GLY A 43 20.01 -7.60 -0.76
CA GLY A 43 19.99 -6.60 0.32
C GLY A 43 19.26 -5.29 -0.06
N GLY A 44 18.87 -5.14 -1.32
CA GLY A 44 18.15 -3.96 -1.79
C GLY A 44 16.75 -3.83 -1.19
N SER A 45 16.19 -2.64 -1.33
CA SER A 45 14.86 -2.29 -0.81
C SER A 45 13.98 -1.71 -1.92
N MET A 46 12.68 -1.84 -1.75
CA MET A 46 11.69 -1.35 -2.71
C MET A 46 10.56 -0.61 -1.99
N ILE A 47 10.14 0.51 -2.55
CA ILE A 47 8.94 1.23 -2.14
C ILE A 47 8.11 1.46 -3.41
N THR A 48 6.88 0.96 -3.42
CA THR A 48 5.97 1.17 -4.54
C THR A 48 4.64 1.71 -4.07
N LYS A 49 4.16 2.74 -4.77
CA LYS A 49 2.81 3.24 -4.59
C LYS A 49 1.82 2.29 -5.25
N SER A 50 0.72 2.04 -4.56
CA SER A 50 -0.41 1.28 -5.07
C SER A 50 -1.72 1.87 -4.54
N PHE A 51 -2.81 1.44 -5.13
CA PHE A 51 -4.12 1.52 -4.51
C PHE A 51 -4.50 0.16 -3.95
N VAL A 52 -5.50 0.12 -3.05
CA VAL A 52 -6.05 -1.16 -2.60
C VAL A 52 -6.52 -1.96 -3.82
N ASN A 53 -5.86 -3.06 -4.09
CA ASN A 53 -6.07 -3.91 -5.25
C ASN A 53 -6.15 -5.37 -4.80
N ILE A 54 -7.21 -6.06 -5.19
CA ILE A 54 -7.48 -7.47 -4.85
C ILE A 54 -7.42 -8.40 -6.07
N SER A 55 -6.83 -7.93 -7.19
CA SER A 55 -6.65 -8.80 -8.36
C SER A 55 -5.68 -9.93 -8.03
N ASP A 56 -5.90 -11.08 -8.65
CA ASP A 56 -5.03 -12.26 -8.45
C ASP A 56 -3.58 -11.96 -8.81
N GLU A 57 -3.33 -11.23 -9.89
CA GLU A 57 -1.99 -10.83 -10.32
C GLU A 57 -1.26 -10.02 -9.25
N PHE A 58 -1.93 -9.04 -8.66
CA PHE A 58 -1.37 -8.22 -7.58
C PHE A 58 -1.09 -9.06 -6.33
N LEU A 59 -2.02 -9.93 -5.94
CA LEU A 59 -1.89 -10.79 -4.77
C LEU A 59 -0.78 -11.84 -4.94
N ILE A 60 -0.59 -12.35 -6.14
CA ILE A 60 0.54 -13.24 -6.48
C ILE A 60 1.86 -12.48 -6.32
N LEU A 61 1.99 -11.28 -6.88
CA LEU A 61 3.21 -10.47 -6.75
C LEU A 61 3.46 -10.03 -5.30
N LEU A 62 2.43 -9.69 -4.55
CA LEU A 62 2.56 -9.40 -3.12
C LEU A 62 3.04 -10.63 -2.35
N SER A 63 2.53 -11.82 -2.68
CA SER A 63 3.00 -13.09 -2.10
C SER A 63 4.44 -13.37 -2.46
N GLU A 64 4.85 -13.08 -3.70
CA GLU A 64 6.24 -13.17 -4.12
C GLU A 64 7.15 -12.22 -3.35
N CYS A 65 6.71 -10.97 -3.12
CA CYS A 65 7.44 -10.03 -2.26
C CYS A 65 7.68 -10.61 -0.85
N PHE A 66 6.69 -11.26 -0.26
CA PHE A 66 6.84 -11.91 1.04
C PHE A 66 7.91 -12.99 1.06
N GLU A 67 8.02 -13.75 0.00
CA GLU A 67 9.04 -14.80 -0.12
C GLU A 67 10.43 -14.25 -0.41
N CYS A 68 10.50 -13.16 -1.19
CA CYS A 68 11.75 -12.58 -1.69
C CYS A 68 12.42 -11.59 -0.74
N PHE A 69 11.69 -10.98 0.19
CA PHE A 69 12.22 -10.00 1.14
C PHE A 69 12.19 -10.52 2.58
N GLU A 70 13.05 -9.97 3.43
CA GLU A 70 13.01 -10.26 4.87
C GLU A 70 11.84 -9.55 5.54
N HIS A 71 11.50 -8.35 5.06
CA HIS A 71 10.42 -7.56 5.62
C HIS A 71 9.57 -6.94 4.51
N VAL A 72 8.25 -7.08 4.65
CA VAL A 72 7.27 -6.41 3.80
C VAL A 72 6.28 -5.67 4.68
N TYR A 73 6.06 -4.39 4.36
CA TYR A 73 5.14 -3.51 5.08
C TYR A 73 4.15 -2.90 4.10
N ILE A 74 2.93 -2.69 4.55
CA ILE A 74 1.98 -1.84 3.86
C ILE A 74 1.82 -0.57 4.68
N TYR A 75 2.19 0.54 4.07
CA TYR A 75 2.12 1.85 4.70
C TYR A 75 0.97 2.65 4.12
N LYS A 76 0.20 3.31 4.99
CA LYS A 76 -0.83 4.26 4.62
C LYS A 76 -0.40 5.66 5.04
N SER A 77 -0.26 6.58 4.08
CA SER A 77 0.07 7.96 4.39
C SER A 77 -1.10 8.64 5.10
N TYR A 78 -0.81 9.28 6.23
CA TYR A 78 -1.79 10.10 6.95
C TYR A 78 -2.11 11.40 6.18
N MET A 79 -1.22 11.85 5.29
CA MET A 79 -1.46 13.04 4.46
C MET A 79 -2.45 12.78 3.33
N ASN A 80 -2.73 11.51 3.02
CA ASN A 80 -3.62 11.09 1.93
C ASN A 80 -4.67 10.06 2.41
N PHE A 81 -5.18 10.24 3.63
CA PHE A 81 -6.08 9.27 4.27
C PHE A 81 -7.46 9.16 3.58
N TRP A 82 -7.86 10.16 2.79
CA TRP A 82 -9.12 10.16 2.02
C TRP A 82 -9.09 9.28 0.76
N SER A 83 -7.94 8.79 0.37
CA SER A 83 -7.77 7.91 -0.79
C SER A 83 -7.57 6.47 -0.36
N GLN A 84 -7.66 5.56 -1.32
CA GLN A 84 -7.30 4.15 -1.12
C GLN A 84 -5.81 3.89 -1.43
N GLU A 85 -5.01 4.94 -1.58
CA GLU A 85 -3.58 4.86 -1.83
C GLU A 85 -2.84 4.24 -0.64
N ILE A 86 -1.95 3.34 -0.95
CA ILE A 86 -1.05 2.64 -0.02
C ILE A 86 0.35 2.59 -0.61
N TYR A 87 1.34 2.34 0.24
CA TYR A 87 2.72 2.08 -0.17
C TYR A 87 3.13 0.69 0.28
N ILE A 88 3.69 -0.09 -0.63
CA ILE A 88 4.28 -1.39 -0.34
C ILE A 88 5.78 -1.16 -0.17
N CYS A 89 6.28 -1.41 1.05
CA CYS A 89 7.66 -1.19 1.42
C CYS A 89 8.31 -2.55 1.70
N CYS A 90 9.24 -2.95 0.85
CA CYS A 90 9.96 -4.21 0.95
C CYS A 90 11.43 -3.94 1.29
N LYS A 91 11.97 -4.61 2.31
CA LYS A 91 13.33 -4.41 2.80
C LYS A 91 14.12 -5.69 2.80
N ASN A 92 15.40 -5.59 2.45
CA ASN A 92 16.37 -6.68 2.42
C ASN A 92 15.95 -7.81 1.44
N PHE A 93 16.08 -7.52 0.13
CA PHE A 93 15.85 -8.50 -0.91
C PHE A 93 16.84 -9.67 -0.78
N LYS A 94 16.34 -10.90 -0.77
CA LYS A 94 17.16 -12.11 -0.60
C LYS A 94 18.05 -12.45 -1.81
N GLY A 95 17.94 -11.67 -2.88
CA GLY A 95 18.77 -11.78 -4.08
C GLY A 95 18.25 -12.80 -5.09
N LYS A 96 17.10 -13.41 -4.86
CA LYS A 96 16.47 -14.35 -5.78
C LYS A 96 14.97 -14.13 -5.81
N ARG A 97 14.42 -14.07 -7.00
CA ARG A 97 12.99 -14.05 -7.25
C ARG A 97 12.45 -15.51 -7.23
N THR A 98 11.33 -15.74 -6.58
CA THR A 98 10.74 -17.08 -6.42
C THR A 98 9.79 -17.45 -7.56
N PHE A 99 9.25 -16.47 -8.29
CA PHE A 99 8.25 -16.66 -9.35
C PHE A 99 7.08 -17.53 -8.88
N THR A 100 6.56 -17.23 -7.71
CA THR A 100 5.38 -17.93 -7.23
C THR A 100 4.17 -17.64 -8.11
N ASN A 101 3.42 -18.67 -8.46
CA ASN A 101 2.16 -18.54 -9.20
C ASN A 101 0.95 -18.77 -8.28
N LYS A 102 1.17 -18.68 -6.97
CA LYS A 102 0.14 -18.96 -5.97
C LYS A 102 0.02 -17.80 -4.99
N ILE A 103 -1.20 -17.50 -4.63
CA ILE A 103 -1.49 -16.56 -3.56
C ILE A 103 -1.20 -17.24 -2.22
N ASN A 104 -0.34 -16.63 -1.41
CA ASN A 104 -0.08 -17.09 -0.07
C ASN A 104 -1.28 -16.73 0.82
N LYS A 105 -1.88 -17.74 1.45
CA LYS A 105 -3.11 -17.59 2.23
C LYS A 105 -2.95 -16.59 3.40
N ILE A 106 -1.82 -16.63 4.08
CA ILE A 106 -1.53 -15.73 5.21
C ILE A 106 -1.42 -14.28 4.72
N VAL A 107 -0.74 -14.07 3.59
CA VAL A 107 -0.63 -12.75 2.95
C VAL A 107 -2.00 -12.23 2.57
N LEU A 108 -2.82 -13.07 1.95
CA LEU A 108 -4.18 -12.72 1.53
C LEU A 108 -5.04 -12.28 2.71
N GLU A 109 -5.08 -13.07 3.79
CA GLU A 109 -5.89 -12.77 4.98
C GLU A 109 -5.49 -11.43 5.61
N GLN A 110 -4.19 -11.21 5.79
CA GLN A 110 -3.66 -9.97 6.36
C GLN A 110 -3.89 -8.77 5.45
N TYR A 111 -3.69 -8.94 4.14
CA TYR A 111 -3.90 -7.88 3.17
C TYR A 111 -5.38 -7.48 3.07
N ILE A 112 -6.29 -8.44 3.11
CA ILE A 112 -7.74 -8.17 3.13
C ILE A 112 -8.13 -7.36 4.38
N ASP A 113 -7.60 -7.70 5.55
CA ASP A 113 -7.88 -6.95 6.79
C ASP A 113 -7.38 -5.50 6.70
N ILE A 114 -6.15 -5.30 6.21
CA ILE A 114 -5.58 -3.97 5.96
C ILE A 114 -6.42 -3.20 4.94
N SER A 115 -6.80 -3.84 3.84
CA SER A 115 -7.59 -3.22 2.77
C SER A 115 -8.94 -2.74 3.26
N LYS A 116 -9.64 -3.54 4.06
CA LYS A 116 -10.91 -3.15 4.70
C LYS A 116 -10.74 -1.91 5.57
N LYS A 117 -9.67 -1.83 6.37
CA LYS A 117 -9.36 -0.67 7.22
C LYS A 117 -9.10 0.58 6.39
N VAL A 118 -8.29 0.48 5.34
CA VAL A 118 -7.98 1.60 4.43
C VAL A 118 -9.25 2.11 3.74
N ILE A 119 -10.07 1.21 3.21
CA ILE A 119 -11.33 1.56 2.55
C ILE A 119 -12.30 2.22 3.54
N THR A 120 -12.41 1.68 4.75
CA THR A 120 -13.28 2.26 5.79
C THR A 120 -12.87 3.67 6.14
N ILE A 121 -11.56 3.93 6.33
CA ILE A 121 -11.03 5.26 6.61
C ILE A 121 -11.34 6.21 5.45
N ALA A 122 -11.04 5.80 4.21
CA ALA A 122 -11.28 6.63 3.03
C ALA A 122 -12.76 6.96 2.84
N ASN A 123 -13.66 6.00 3.03
CA ASN A 123 -15.10 6.20 2.89
C ASN A 123 -15.67 7.07 4.01
N THR A 124 -15.24 6.88 5.24
CA THR A 124 -15.64 7.71 6.38
C THR A 124 -15.29 9.17 6.13
N TYR A 125 -14.10 9.42 5.61
CA TYR A 125 -13.69 10.78 5.27
C TYR A 125 -14.48 11.37 4.11
N LYS A 126 -14.69 10.62 3.03
CA LYS A 126 -15.49 11.07 1.89
C LYS A 126 -16.91 11.44 2.28
N THR A 127 -17.58 10.58 3.05
CA THR A 127 -18.93 10.83 3.56
C THR A 127 -18.96 12.10 4.42
N PHE A 128 -17.94 12.28 5.24
CA PHE A 128 -17.83 13.44 6.09
C PHE A 128 -17.60 14.74 5.28
N PHE A 129 -16.69 14.71 4.31
CA PHE A 129 -16.38 15.86 3.46
C PHE A 129 -17.60 16.30 2.63
N VAL A 130 -18.34 15.35 2.07
CA VAL A 130 -19.60 15.65 1.36
C VAL A 130 -20.62 16.30 2.30
N TYR A 131 -20.75 15.78 3.52
CA TYR A 131 -21.68 16.35 4.52
C TYR A 131 -21.29 17.78 4.94
N CYS A 132 -19.98 18.07 5.03
CA CYS A 132 -19.47 19.36 5.48
C CYS A 132 -19.28 20.39 4.36
N SER A 133 -19.16 19.96 3.09
CA SER A 133 -18.94 20.88 1.96
C SER A 133 -20.12 21.78 1.63
N PHE A 134 -21.31 21.48 2.15
CA PHE A 134 -22.53 22.28 1.98
C PHE A 134 -22.77 23.30 3.11
N ASP A 135 -21.98 23.29 4.17
CA ASP A 135 -22.17 24.17 5.32
C ASP A 135 -20.82 24.46 5.98
N ILE A 136 -20.28 25.65 5.65
CA ILE A 136 -18.96 26.10 6.13
C ILE A 136 -18.93 26.20 7.67
N ASP A 137 -20.03 26.57 8.31
CA ASP A 137 -20.11 26.70 9.76
C ASP A 137 -20.08 25.32 10.43
N LYS A 138 -20.72 24.32 9.83
CA LYS A 138 -20.61 22.92 10.28
C LYS A 138 -19.22 22.37 10.10
N LEU A 139 -18.52 22.75 9.04
CA LEU A 139 -17.14 22.38 8.79
C LEU A 139 -16.22 22.92 9.89
N TYR A 140 -16.41 24.17 10.28
CA TYR A 140 -15.62 24.82 11.33
C TYR A 140 -15.90 24.23 12.71
N ASN A 141 -17.17 24.05 13.07
CA ASN A 141 -17.59 23.53 14.37
C ASN A 141 -17.30 22.03 14.57
N ASN A 142 -17.14 21.29 13.49
CA ASN A 142 -16.84 19.86 13.55
C ASN A 142 -15.36 19.51 13.30
N LYS A 143 -14.52 20.48 12.93
CA LYS A 143 -13.10 20.26 12.59
C LYS A 143 -12.34 19.55 13.72
N GLU A 144 -12.54 19.94 14.97
CA GLU A 144 -11.91 19.29 16.12
C GLU A 144 -12.43 17.86 16.34
N ARG A 145 -13.73 17.67 16.21
CA ARG A 145 -14.36 16.34 16.35
C ARG A 145 -13.88 15.38 15.26
N ILE A 146 -13.73 15.89 14.04
CA ILE A 146 -13.20 15.11 12.90
C ILE A 146 -11.76 14.75 13.13
N ASN A 147 -10.93 15.74 13.45
CA ASN A 147 -9.53 15.51 13.71
C ASN A 147 -9.35 14.51 14.86
N LYS A 148 -10.21 14.54 15.88
CA LYS A 148 -10.20 13.57 16.97
C LYS A 148 -10.59 12.17 16.51
N ILE A 149 -11.61 12.04 15.66
CA ILE A 149 -12.03 10.74 15.10
C ILE A 149 -10.95 10.19 14.15
N ILE A 150 -10.43 11.02 13.26
CA ILE A 150 -9.38 10.66 12.31
C ILE A 150 -8.11 10.30 13.06
N ASN A 151 -7.67 11.11 14.01
CA ASN A 151 -6.49 10.84 14.81
C ASN A 151 -6.66 9.55 15.60
N ASN A 152 -7.81 9.30 16.24
CA ASN A 152 -8.05 8.05 16.96
C ASN A 152 -8.06 6.82 16.03
N LEU A 153 -8.64 6.94 14.83
CA LEU A 153 -8.62 5.86 13.83
C LEU A 153 -7.21 5.67 13.28
N LEU A 154 -6.49 6.77 13.02
CA LEU A 154 -5.13 6.77 12.49
C LEU A 154 -4.13 6.26 13.53
N TYR A 155 -4.21 6.72 14.79
CA TYR A 155 -3.34 6.24 15.86
C TYR A 155 -3.59 4.77 16.18
N LYS A 156 -4.83 4.33 16.27
CA LYS A 156 -5.16 2.90 16.40
C LYS A 156 -4.63 2.09 15.22
N TRP A 157 -4.68 2.66 14.03
CA TRP A 157 -4.19 2.00 12.82
C TRP A 157 -2.65 1.97 12.80
N LEU A 158 -1.97 3.05 13.16
CA LEU A 158 -0.52 3.12 13.27
C LEU A 158 0.01 2.17 14.35
N ASP A 159 -0.61 2.14 15.54
CA ASP A 159 -0.22 1.23 16.62
C ASP A 159 -0.42 -0.25 16.25
N THR A 160 -1.42 -0.56 15.43
CA THR A 160 -1.70 -1.94 15.02
C THR A 160 -0.98 -2.38 13.76
N ASN A 161 -0.55 -1.47 12.87
CA ASN A 161 -0.14 -1.79 11.51
C ASN A 161 1.27 -1.29 11.09
N ILE A 162 2.02 -0.65 11.99
CA ILE A 162 3.48 -0.51 11.82
C ILE A 162 4.20 -1.84 12.13
N LYS A 163 3.47 -2.85 12.61
CA LYS A 163 4.02 -4.20 12.72
C LYS A 163 4.26 -4.75 11.32
N PRO A 164 5.44 -5.33 11.05
CA PRO A 164 5.66 -6.05 9.81
C PRO A 164 4.49 -7.01 9.60
N LEU A 165 4.00 -7.10 8.36
CA LEU A 165 2.91 -8.00 8.00
C LEU A 165 3.18 -9.42 8.48
N ILE A 166 4.46 -9.82 8.57
CA ILE A 166 4.89 -11.05 9.24
C ILE A 166 6.32 -10.85 9.77
N LYS A 167 6.56 -11.09 11.05
CA LYS A 167 7.87 -11.51 11.51
C LYS A 167 7.98 -13.02 11.23
N PHE A 168 8.67 -13.38 10.18
CA PHE A 168 9.20 -14.74 10.11
C PHE A 168 10.31 -14.84 11.18
N ASN A 169 9.96 -15.38 12.33
CA ASN A 169 10.96 -15.98 13.22
C ASN A 169 11.34 -17.30 12.53
N ASN A 170 12.57 -17.35 12.02
CA ASN A 170 13.24 -18.62 11.73
C ASN A 170 13.47 -19.37 13.02
#